data_b166402f4454bf5549e2d279fbf03845
#
_entry.id   b166402f4454bf5549e2d279fbf03845
#
_cell.length_a   1.000
_cell.length_b   1.000
_cell.length_c   1.000
_cell.angle_alpha   90.00
_cell.angle_beta   90.00
_cell.angle_gamma   90.00
#
_symmetry.space_group_name_H-M   'P 1'
#
loop_
_entity.id
_entity.type
_entity.pdbx_description
1 polymer ?
#
loop_
_entity_poly.entity_id
_entity_poly.type
_entity_poly.pdbx_seq_one_letter_code
_entity_poly.pdbx_strand_id
1 'polypeptide(L)'
;MSPLDYERLREEEVLCSGTIAGDAAAMLDVFERIYEMTIKSLNVAPNNADQAMFQRVVRTAPYDAVTFVPRYHDGFCATWFPAKNTDAAVMPNYGLPVFNVQDAMVYAPESGKPFCIVHAYDRDAQWRTLISEKYRLETKC
;
A
#
# COMPACT_ATOMS: atom_id res chain seq x y z
N MET A 1 1.19 0.20 22.44
CA MET A 1 2.15 1.15 21.81
C MET A 1 2.58 2.10 22.91
N SER A 2 3.88 2.28 23.09
CA SER A 2 4.36 3.28 24.05
C SER A 2 4.12 4.71 23.50
N PRO A 3 4.02 5.73 24.34
CA PRO A 3 3.93 7.12 23.86
C PRO A 3 5.09 7.51 22.94
N LEU A 4 6.29 7.01 23.22
CA LEU A 4 7.48 7.26 22.40
C LEU A 4 7.38 6.61 20.99
N ASP A 5 6.83 5.39 20.90
CA ASP A 5 6.60 4.75 19.59
C ASP A 5 5.58 5.55 18.77
N TYR A 6 4.54 6.06 19.43
CA TYR A 6 3.53 6.86 18.76
C TYR A 6 4.11 8.17 18.23
N GLU A 7 4.84 8.92 19.04
CA GLU A 7 5.48 10.18 18.64
C GLU A 7 6.47 9.98 17.49
N ARG A 8 7.19 8.87 17.48
CA ARG A 8 8.12 8.54 16.39
C ARG A 8 7.39 8.23 15.08
N LEU A 9 6.29 7.48 15.14
CA LEU A 9 5.62 6.98 13.95
C LEU A 9 4.61 7.96 13.33
N ARG A 10 4.09 8.92 14.09
CA ARG A 10 3.04 9.81 13.63
C ARG A 10 3.46 10.75 12.50
N GLU A 11 4.75 11.09 12.45
CA GLU A 11 5.34 11.96 11.42
C GLU A 11 5.83 11.18 10.18
N GLU A 12 5.75 9.86 10.25
CA GLU A 12 6.22 9.01 9.16
C GLU A 12 5.13 8.81 8.10
N GLU A 13 5.56 8.70 6.83
CA GLU A 13 4.66 8.37 5.74
C GLU A 13 3.97 7.03 5.98
N VAL A 14 2.66 6.97 5.74
CA VAL A 14 1.88 5.74 5.89
C VAL A 14 2.16 4.82 4.70
N LEU A 15 2.83 3.70 4.96
CA LEU A 15 3.06 2.65 3.97
C LEU A 15 1.81 1.79 3.82
N CYS A 16 1.42 1.49 2.60
CA CYS A 16 0.32 0.59 2.34
C CYS A 16 0.72 -0.86 2.61
N SER A 17 -0.04 -1.56 3.45
CA SER A 17 0.16 -2.99 3.74
C SER A 17 -0.37 -3.92 2.63
N GLY A 18 -1.01 -3.38 1.61
CA GLY A 18 -1.63 -4.17 0.54
C GLY A 18 -0.64 -4.79 -0.45
N THR A 19 0.62 -4.37 -0.43
CA THR A 19 1.66 -4.93 -1.30
C THR A 19 2.97 -5.00 -0.55
N ILE A 20 3.39 -6.22 -0.24
CA ILE A 20 4.63 -6.52 0.46
C ILE A 20 5.32 -7.67 -0.29
N ALA A 21 6.63 -7.57 -0.49
CA ALA A 21 7.43 -8.62 -1.09
C ALA A 21 8.79 -8.73 -0.40
N GLY A 22 9.36 -9.93 -0.37
CA GLY A 22 10.65 -10.16 0.25
C GLY A 22 11.06 -11.63 0.22
N ASP A 23 12.18 -11.94 0.87
CA ASP A 23 12.60 -13.31 1.12
C ASP A 23 11.54 -14.06 1.94
N ALA A 24 11.29 -15.34 1.62
CA ALA A 24 10.20 -16.11 2.21
C ALA A 24 10.32 -16.23 3.74
N ALA A 25 11.53 -16.42 4.28
CA ALA A 25 11.74 -16.54 5.72
C ALA A 25 11.54 -15.19 6.42
N ALA A 26 12.06 -14.10 5.81
CA ALA A 26 11.86 -12.76 6.33
C ALA A 26 10.38 -12.35 6.29
N MET A 27 9.67 -12.70 5.22
CA MET A 27 8.24 -12.42 5.09
C MET A 27 7.41 -13.18 6.13
N LEU A 28 7.75 -14.45 6.39
CA LEU A 28 7.07 -15.24 7.43
C LEU A 28 7.23 -14.58 8.80
N ASP A 29 8.46 -14.21 9.18
CA ASP A 29 8.75 -13.54 10.46
C ASP A 29 8.00 -12.20 10.60
N VAL A 30 7.99 -11.37 9.54
CA VAL A 30 7.24 -10.11 9.52
C VAL A 30 5.74 -10.35 9.69
N PHE A 31 5.16 -11.32 8.97
CA PHE A 31 3.72 -11.61 9.06
C PHE A 31 3.33 -12.20 10.42
N GLU A 32 4.12 -13.09 10.97
CA GLU A 32 3.90 -13.62 12.32
C GLU A 32 3.90 -12.48 13.35
N ARG A 33 4.84 -11.57 13.25
CA ARG A 33 4.92 -10.41 14.14
C ARG A 33 3.72 -9.47 13.99
N ILE A 34 3.32 -9.16 12.75
CA ILE A 34 2.13 -8.34 12.50
C ILE A 34 0.90 -9.02 13.07
N TYR A 35 0.72 -10.32 12.83
CA TYR A 35 -0.40 -11.10 13.32
C TYR A 35 -0.49 -11.07 14.84
N GLU A 36 0.59 -11.40 15.54
CA GLU A 36 0.63 -11.36 17.00
C GLU A 36 0.27 -9.99 17.57
N MET A 37 0.82 -8.93 16.99
CA MET A 37 0.57 -7.58 17.44
C MET A 37 -0.86 -7.14 17.14
N THR A 38 -1.41 -7.54 15.99
CA THR A 38 -2.80 -7.27 15.62
C THR A 38 -3.76 -7.93 16.60
N ILE A 39 -3.61 -9.21 16.89
CA ILE A 39 -4.45 -9.92 17.85
C ILE A 39 -4.42 -9.25 19.23
N LYS A 40 -3.24 -8.86 19.70
CA LYS A 40 -3.10 -8.16 21.00
C LYS A 40 -3.75 -6.76 21.01
N SER A 41 -3.95 -6.14 19.85
CA SER A 41 -4.51 -4.80 19.72
C SER A 41 -6.00 -4.73 19.39
N LEU A 42 -6.64 -5.85 19.02
CA LEU A 42 -8.04 -5.88 18.59
C LEU A 42 -9.03 -5.29 19.62
N ASN A 43 -8.75 -5.46 20.89
CA ASN A 43 -9.60 -4.89 21.97
C ASN A 43 -9.52 -3.37 22.08
N VAL A 44 -8.48 -2.75 21.49
CA VAL A 44 -8.22 -1.30 21.60
C VAL A 44 -8.53 -0.59 20.30
N ALA A 45 -8.22 -1.23 19.17
CA ALA A 45 -8.40 -0.65 17.83
C ALA A 45 -8.84 -1.75 16.86
N PRO A 46 -10.14 -2.08 16.79
CA PRO A 46 -10.62 -3.19 15.97
C PRO A 46 -10.53 -2.92 14.46
N ASN A 47 -10.53 -1.64 14.06
CA ASN A 47 -10.49 -1.27 12.64
C ASN A 47 -9.06 -0.90 12.21
N ASN A 48 -8.60 -1.45 11.10
CA ASN A 48 -7.25 -1.19 10.52
C ASN A 48 -6.07 -1.49 11.47
N ALA A 49 -6.26 -2.42 12.40
CA ALA A 49 -5.21 -2.79 13.34
C ALA A 49 -3.99 -3.41 12.63
N ASP A 50 -4.23 -4.19 11.59
CA ASP A 50 -3.21 -4.78 10.71
C ASP A 50 -2.33 -3.73 10.06
N GLN A 51 -2.93 -2.68 9.48
CA GLN A 51 -2.21 -1.57 8.86
C GLN A 51 -1.34 -0.82 9.88
N ALA A 52 -1.86 -0.56 11.06
CA ALA A 52 -1.11 0.09 12.14
C ALA A 52 0.04 -0.79 12.66
N MET A 53 -0.19 -2.09 12.80
CA MET A 53 0.85 -3.02 13.23
C MET A 53 1.91 -3.23 12.16
N PHE A 54 1.54 -3.26 10.89
CA PHE A 54 2.48 -3.24 9.78
C PHE A 54 3.43 -2.05 9.87
N GLN A 55 2.90 -0.81 9.99
CA GLN A 55 3.72 0.39 10.16
C GLN A 55 4.71 0.24 11.30
N ARG A 56 4.23 -0.24 12.43
CA ARG A 56 5.07 -0.40 13.62
C ARG A 56 6.18 -1.43 13.42
N VAL A 57 5.87 -2.58 12.82
CA VAL A 57 6.86 -3.64 12.59
C VAL A 57 7.94 -3.17 11.64
N VAL A 58 7.59 -2.70 10.45
CA VAL A 58 8.57 -2.38 9.40
C VAL A 58 9.41 -1.15 9.68
N ARG A 59 9.01 -0.32 10.66
CA ARG A 59 9.74 0.88 11.08
C ARG A 59 10.47 0.74 12.41
N THR A 60 10.57 -0.46 12.92
CA THR A 60 11.31 -0.76 14.15
C THR A 60 12.33 -1.87 13.93
N ALA A 61 13.40 -1.85 14.71
CA ALA A 61 14.45 -2.87 14.63
C ALA A 61 13.88 -4.30 14.84
N PRO A 62 14.37 -5.27 14.11
CA PRO A 62 15.46 -5.20 13.11
C PRO A 62 15.02 -4.81 11.70
N TYR A 63 13.71 -4.66 11.45
CA TYR A 63 13.12 -4.54 10.11
C TYR A 63 13.36 -3.18 9.46
N ASP A 64 13.48 -2.10 10.24
CA ASP A 64 13.75 -0.75 9.72
C ASP A 64 15.06 -0.66 8.92
N ALA A 65 16.03 -1.49 9.24
CA ALA A 65 17.31 -1.55 8.54
C ALA A 65 17.28 -2.30 7.21
N VAL A 66 16.24 -3.14 6.99
CA VAL A 66 16.13 -4.02 5.82
C VAL A 66 14.87 -3.74 4.98
N THR A 67 13.95 -2.92 5.48
CA THR A 67 12.75 -2.55 4.74
C THR A 67 13.10 -1.51 3.69
N PHE A 68 12.83 -1.86 2.43
CA PHE A 68 12.96 -0.94 1.30
C PHE A 68 11.57 -0.53 0.82
N VAL A 69 11.35 0.77 0.71
CA VAL A 69 10.13 1.35 0.15
C VAL A 69 10.46 1.90 -1.24
N PRO A 70 10.00 1.25 -2.33
CA PRO A 70 10.20 1.76 -3.67
C PRO A 70 9.56 3.13 -3.82
N ARG A 71 10.25 4.03 -4.47
CA ARG A 71 9.67 5.34 -4.78
C ARG A 71 8.53 5.18 -5.79
N TYR A 72 7.49 5.95 -5.61
CA TYR A 72 6.31 5.90 -6.48
C TYR A 72 6.64 6.06 -7.96
N HIS A 73 7.54 6.98 -8.30
CA HIS A 73 7.97 7.23 -9.68
C HIS A 73 8.83 6.11 -10.30
N ASP A 74 9.30 5.14 -9.50
CA ASP A 74 10.04 3.99 -10.04
C ASP A 74 9.14 3.03 -10.83
N GLY A 75 7.81 3.21 -10.77
CA GLY A 75 6.84 2.41 -11.53
C GLY A 75 6.66 1.00 -10.97
N PHE A 76 7.04 0.73 -9.71
CA PHE A 76 6.92 -0.61 -9.15
C PHE A 76 5.49 -0.91 -8.69
N CYS A 77 4.93 -0.09 -7.82
CA CYS A 77 3.58 -0.31 -7.28
C CYS A 77 2.80 0.99 -7.21
N ALA A 78 1.60 0.99 -7.74
CA ALA A 78 0.60 2.03 -7.53
C ALA A 78 -0.46 1.55 -6.56
N THR A 79 -0.87 2.41 -5.64
CA THR A 79 -2.07 2.22 -4.83
C THR A 79 -3.09 3.26 -5.24
N TRP A 80 -4.26 2.79 -5.70
CA TRP A 80 -5.34 3.68 -6.07
C TRP A 80 -6.16 4.08 -4.86
N PHE A 81 -6.19 5.37 -4.56
CA PHE A 81 -7.16 5.94 -3.64
C PHE A 81 -8.15 6.77 -4.45
N PRO A 82 -9.45 6.41 -4.46
CA PRO A 82 -10.43 7.23 -5.15
C PRO A 82 -10.43 8.64 -4.57
N ALA A 83 -10.42 9.62 -5.46
CA ALA A 83 -10.24 11.05 -5.20
C ALA A 83 -11.34 11.73 -4.34
N LYS A 84 -12.03 10.99 -3.50
CA LYS A 84 -12.96 11.59 -2.53
C LYS A 84 -12.26 12.38 -1.42
N ASN A 85 -10.98 12.14 -1.21
CA ASN A 85 -10.11 12.94 -0.35
C ASN A 85 -9.08 13.69 -1.22
N THR A 86 -9.57 14.63 -2.00
CA THR A 86 -8.75 15.61 -2.71
C THR A 86 -8.15 16.67 -1.77
N ASP A 87 -7.91 16.32 -0.52
CA ASP A 87 -7.06 17.14 0.31
C ASP A 87 -5.65 17.01 -0.23
N ALA A 88 -5.24 18.03 -1.00
CA ALA A 88 -3.88 18.14 -1.55
C ALA A 88 -2.79 18.05 -0.45
N ALA A 89 -3.18 18.20 0.81
CA ALA A 89 -2.33 17.99 1.97
C ALA A 89 -2.07 16.50 2.28
N VAL A 90 -2.90 15.58 1.75
CA VAL A 90 -2.78 14.13 2.02
C VAL A 90 -2.13 13.38 0.84
N MET A 91 -2.10 14.00 -0.33
CA MET A 91 -1.41 13.48 -1.52
C MET A 91 -0.14 14.32 -1.75
N PRO A 92 0.94 14.04 -1.04
CA PRO A 92 2.15 14.80 -1.23
C PRO A 92 2.70 14.55 -2.62
N ASN A 93 2.89 15.60 -3.41
CA ASN A 93 3.82 15.77 -4.53
C ASN A 93 3.95 14.66 -5.60
N TYR A 94 3.28 13.52 -5.45
CA TYR A 94 3.24 12.45 -6.43
C TYR A 94 1.95 12.57 -7.22
N GLY A 95 2.01 12.95 -8.47
CA GLY A 95 0.84 13.00 -9.34
C GLY A 95 0.03 11.69 -9.26
N LEU A 96 -1.27 11.76 -9.51
CA LEU A 96 -2.11 10.55 -9.53
C LEU A 96 -1.64 9.59 -10.63
N PRO A 97 -1.74 8.26 -10.42
CA PRO A 97 -1.48 7.29 -11.46
C PRO A 97 -2.34 7.58 -12.69
N VAL A 98 -1.74 7.48 -13.86
CA VAL A 98 -2.45 7.73 -15.13
C VAL A 98 -2.91 6.41 -15.72
N PHE A 99 -4.23 6.22 -15.79
CA PHE A 99 -4.79 5.06 -16.46
C PHE A 99 -4.94 5.31 -17.96
N ASN A 100 -4.33 4.46 -18.78
CA ASN A 100 -4.48 4.50 -20.22
C ASN A 100 -5.54 3.49 -20.66
N VAL A 101 -6.65 3.99 -21.19
CA VAL A 101 -7.80 3.20 -21.64
C VAL A 101 -7.47 2.31 -22.84
N GLN A 102 -6.49 2.69 -23.66
CA GLN A 102 -6.18 1.99 -24.90
C GLN A 102 -5.46 0.66 -24.64
N ASP A 103 -4.59 0.62 -23.67
CA ASP A 103 -3.83 -0.58 -23.31
C ASP A 103 -4.23 -1.17 -21.94
N ALA A 104 -5.15 -0.51 -21.23
CA ALA A 104 -5.57 -0.85 -19.87
C ALA A 104 -4.38 -1.01 -18.91
N MET A 105 -3.40 -0.11 -19.01
CA MET A 105 -2.24 -0.03 -18.13
C MET A 105 -2.28 1.23 -17.28
N VAL A 106 -1.61 1.17 -16.14
CA VAL A 106 -1.47 2.29 -15.22
C VAL A 106 -0.03 2.76 -15.22
N TYR A 107 0.17 4.06 -15.42
CA TYR A 107 1.48 4.67 -15.59
C TYR A 107 1.81 5.63 -14.46
N ALA A 108 3.09 5.69 -14.10
CA ALA A 108 3.61 6.70 -13.21
C ALA A 108 3.63 8.06 -13.93
N PRO A 109 3.03 9.10 -13.33
CA PRO A 109 2.80 10.38 -14.01
C PRO A 109 4.10 11.08 -14.41
N GLU A 110 5.15 10.95 -13.61
CA GLU A 110 6.42 11.64 -13.86
C GLU A 110 7.32 10.90 -14.86
N SER A 111 7.44 9.58 -14.70
CA SER A 111 8.36 8.78 -15.51
C SER A 111 7.72 8.20 -16.76
N GLY A 112 6.40 8.18 -16.85
CA GLY A 112 5.67 7.49 -17.92
C GLY A 112 5.89 5.98 -17.95
N LYS A 113 6.47 5.39 -16.90
CA LYS A 113 6.66 3.94 -16.80
C LYS A 113 5.38 3.26 -16.34
N PRO A 114 5.04 2.08 -16.90
CA PRO A 114 3.92 1.31 -16.39
C PRO A 114 4.25 0.77 -15.00
N PHE A 115 3.26 0.77 -14.11
CA PHE A 115 3.37 0.10 -12.83
C PHE A 115 3.34 -1.43 -13.00
N CYS A 116 4.24 -2.13 -12.30
CA CYS A 116 4.25 -3.59 -12.28
C CYS A 116 3.08 -4.16 -11.47
N ILE A 117 2.67 -3.45 -10.41
CA ILE A 117 1.59 -3.83 -9.50
C ILE A 117 0.66 -2.63 -9.35
N VAL A 118 -0.65 -2.89 -9.44
CA VAL A 118 -1.68 -1.88 -9.18
C VAL A 118 -2.60 -2.42 -8.08
N HIS A 119 -2.45 -1.85 -6.88
CA HIS A 119 -3.26 -2.21 -5.73
C HIS A 119 -4.54 -1.38 -5.68
N ALA A 120 -5.65 -2.01 -5.27
CA ALA A 120 -6.96 -1.37 -5.12
C ALA A 120 -7.54 -0.76 -6.41
N TYR A 121 -7.21 -1.31 -7.58
CA TYR A 121 -7.74 -0.89 -8.88
C TYR A 121 -9.27 -1.04 -8.98
N ASP A 122 -9.82 -1.96 -8.23
CA ASP A 122 -11.26 -2.29 -8.18
C ASP A 122 -12.12 -1.20 -7.51
N ARG A 123 -11.48 -0.23 -6.84
CA ARG A 123 -12.16 0.93 -6.25
C ARG A 123 -12.62 1.96 -7.28
N ASP A 124 -12.06 1.92 -8.49
CA ASP A 124 -12.50 2.70 -9.62
C ASP A 124 -13.27 1.80 -10.60
N ALA A 125 -14.53 2.17 -10.92
CA ALA A 125 -15.38 1.34 -11.75
C ALA A 125 -14.86 1.17 -13.19
N GLN A 126 -14.26 2.22 -13.76
CA GLN A 126 -13.70 2.17 -15.11
C GLN A 126 -12.45 1.27 -15.15
N TRP A 127 -11.54 1.45 -14.19
CA TRP A 127 -10.34 0.61 -14.09
C TRP A 127 -10.72 -0.85 -13.86
N ARG A 128 -11.63 -1.11 -12.94
CA ARG A 128 -12.11 -2.46 -12.66
C ARG A 128 -12.63 -3.14 -13.92
N THR A 129 -13.50 -2.48 -14.68
CA THR A 129 -14.08 -3.05 -15.90
C THR A 129 -12.98 -3.36 -16.91
N LEU A 130 -12.19 -2.38 -17.31
CA LEU A 130 -11.21 -2.52 -18.38
C LEU A 130 -10.05 -3.48 -18.01
N ILE A 131 -9.59 -3.47 -16.75
CA ILE A 131 -8.57 -4.41 -16.30
C ILE A 131 -9.14 -5.83 -16.23
N SER A 132 -10.38 -6.00 -15.75
CA SER A 132 -11.02 -7.32 -15.70
C SER A 132 -11.23 -7.89 -17.09
N GLU A 133 -11.64 -7.09 -18.05
CA GLU A 133 -11.79 -7.49 -19.47
C GLU A 133 -10.43 -7.89 -20.07
N LYS A 134 -9.40 -7.06 -19.87
CA LYS A 134 -8.05 -7.33 -20.40
C LYS A 134 -7.49 -8.66 -19.90
N TYR A 135 -7.63 -8.93 -18.62
CA TYR A 135 -7.07 -10.12 -17.99
C TYR A 135 -8.06 -11.27 -17.85
N ARG A 136 -9.28 -11.13 -18.37
CA ARG A 136 -10.37 -12.12 -18.27
C ARG A 136 -10.63 -12.55 -16.83
N LEU A 137 -10.56 -11.60 -15.91
CA LEU A 137 -10.84 -11.86 -14.51
C LEU A 137 -12.35 -12.02 -14.34
N GLU A 138 -12.77 -13.12 -13.72
CA GLU A 138 -14.16 -13.26 -13.32
C GLU A 138 -14.47 -12.23 -12.23
N THR A 139 -15.36 -11.30 -12.51
CA THR A 139 -15.92 -10.39 -11.51
C THR A 139 -16.93 -11.16 -10.67
N LYS A 140 -16.43 -11.96 -9.72
CA LYS A 140 -17.29 -12.50 -8.66
C LYS A 140 -17.52 -11.38 -7.65
N CYS A 141 -18.65 -10.73 -7.74
CA CYS A 141 -19.21 -9.90 -6.68
C CYS A 141 -19.91 -10.76 -5.65
#